data_a953f6ce0802ba8270edb6597c1b4939
#
_entry.id   a953f6ce0802ba8270edb6597c1b4939
#
_cell.length_a   1.000
_cell.length_b   1.000
_cell.length_c   1.000
_cell.angle_alpha   90.00
_cell.angle_beta   90.00
_cell.angle_gamma   90.00
#
_symmetry.space_group_name_H-M   'P 1'
#
loop_
_entity.id
_entity.type
_entity.pdbx_description
1 polymer ?
#
loop_
_entity_poly.entity_id
_entity_poly.type
_entity_poly.pdbx_seq_one_letter_code
_entity_poly.pdbx_strand_id
1 'polypeptide(L)'
;MAPRHEPRITLTGVRFPLLLVGLPGAGKTTVARLLAAALGVQATDTDAEIRRRARMTIPQIFAREGEESFRDRETRALRAVLGAQAGAQGVVALGGGAILREENRALLAGRTVIHLAASPGTAAAHVGDGAGRPVVNP
;
A
#
# COMPACT_ATOMS: atom_id res chain seq x y z
N MET A 1 14.02 29.57 14.68
CA MET A 1 13.45 28.23 14.83
C MET A 1 14.44 27.22 14.27
N ALA A 2 14.92 26.31 15.08
CA ALA A 2 15.85 25.29 14.61
C ALA A 2 15.14 24.42 13.55
N PRO A 3 15.77 24.16 12.41
CA PRO A 3 15.18 23.26 11.44
C PRO A 3 14.98 21.89 12.09
N ARG A 4 13.82 21.32 11.89
CA ARG A 4 13.59 19.95 12.31
C ARG A 4 14.64 19.07 11.63
N HIS A 5 15.31 18.30 12.44
CA HIS A 5 16.13 17.21 11.91
C HIS A 5 15.19 16.17 11.32
N GLU A 6 14.86 16.33 10.06
CA GLU A 6 14.23 15.24 9.32
C GLU A 6 15.33 14.23 9.00
N PRO A 7 15.17 12.98 9.43
CA PRO A 7 16.15 11.96 9.06
C PRO A 7 16.17 11.82 7.54
N ARG A 8 17.31 12.13 6.96
CA ARG A 8 17.53 11.81 5.55
C ARG A 8 17.98 10.37 5.48
N ILE A 9 17.18 9.56 4.84
CA ILE A 9 17.53 8.17 4.56
C ILE A 9 18.15 8.13 3.18
N THR A 10 19.41 7.74 3.12
CA THR A 10 20.06 7.44 1.85
C THR A 10 20.06 5.93 1.68
N LEU A 11 19.38 5.47 0.65
CA LEU A 11 19.33 4.06 0.32
C LEU A 11 20.21 3.79 -0.88
N THR A 12 21.22 2.97 -0.70
CA THR A 12 22.14 2.56 -1.77
C THR A 12 21.69 1.18 -2.29
N GLY A 13 21.60 1.03 -3.61
CA GLY A 13 21.21 -0.24 -4.23
C GLY A 13 19.72 -0.56 -4.19
N VAL A 14 18.89 0.41 -3.82
CA VAL A 14 17.44 0.24 -3.75
C VAL A 14 16.83 0.59 -5.10
N ARG A 15 15.93 -0.28 -5.57
CA ARG A 15 15.15 -0.02 -6.78
C ARG A 15 13.80 0.56 -6.42
N PHE A 16 13.48 1.69 -7.04
CA PHE A 16 12.14 2.25 -6.97
C PHE A 16 11.22 1.56 -7.99
N PRO A 17 9.92 1.46 -7.72
CA PRO A 17 9.26 1.95 -6.51
C PRO A 17 9.56 1.07 -5.31
N LEU A 18 9.52 1.67 -4.11
CA LEU A 18 9.53 0.92 -2.86
C LEU A 18 8.10 0.49 -2.55
N LEU A 19 7.90 -0.80 -2.35
CA LEU A 19 6.57 -1.35 -2.12
C LEU A 19 6.42 -1.74 -0.65
N LEU A 20 5.39 -1.18 0.00
CA LEU A 20 5.10 -1.50 1.40
C LEU A 20 3.94 -2.48 1.44
N VAL A 21 4.14 -3.61 2.11
CA VAL A 21 3.11 -4.61 2.35
C VAL A 21 2.96 -4.83 3.85
N GLY A 22 1.79 -5.25 4.29
CA GLY A 22 1.50 -5.50 5.69
C GLY A 22 -0.01 -5.61 5.90
N LEU A 23 -0.40 -6.13 7.05
CA LEU A 23 -1.81 -6.27 7.40
C LEU A 23 -2.48 -4.91 7.56
N PRO A 24 -3.82 -4.84 7.42
CA PRO A 24 -4.57 -3.64 7.80
C PRO A 24 -4.23 -3.24 9.24
N GLY A 25 -4.06 -1.94 9.47
CA GLY A 25 -3.68 -1.45 10.79
C GLY A 25 -2.19 -1.46 11.09
N ALA A 26 -1.34 -1.89 10.15
CA ALA A 26 0.11 -1.84 10.32
C ALA A 26 0.71 -0.45 10.14
N GLY A 27 -0.10 0.53 9.68
CA GLY A 27 0.37 1.90 9.48
C GLY A 27 1.08 2.12 8.14
N LYS A 28 0.79 1.32 7.12
CA LYS A 28 1.45 1.40 5.81
C LYS A 28 1.37 2.80 5.17
N THR A 29 0.20 3.40 5.17
CA THR A 29 0.00 4.73 4.57
C THR A 29 0.84 5.78 5.27
N THR A 30 0.88 5.75 6.60
CA THR A 30 1.68 6.67 7.40
C THR A 30 3.17 6.48 7.13
N VAL A 31 3.64 5.24 7.17
CA VAL A 31 5.04 4.92 6.90
C VAL A 31 5.44 5.29 5.49
N ALA A 32 4.55 5.01 4.51
CA ALA A 32 4.80 5.37 3.11
C ALA A 32 5.01 6.87 2.95
N ARG A 33 4.17 7.70 3.59
CA ARG A 33 4.31 9.16 3.53
C ARG A 33 5.60 9.64 4.18
N LEU A 34 5.93 9.10 5.36
CA LEU A 34 7.16 9.48 6.07
C LEU A 34 8.40 9.08 5.30
N LEU A 35 8.40 7.87 4.75
CA LEU A 35 9.53 7.37 3.96
C LEU A 35 9.69 8.18 2.66
N ALA A 36 8.58 8.45 1.97
CA ALA A 36 8.60 9.25 0.75
C ALA A 36 9.14 10.67 1.02
N ALA A 37 8.70 11.29 2.13
CA ALA A 37 9.20 12.61 2.52
C ALA A 37 10.70 12.58 2.80
N ALA A 38 11.18 11.55 3.51
CA ALA A 38 12.60 11.39 3.83
C ALA A 38 13.46 11.16 2.57
N LEU A 39 12.89 10.53 1.55
CA LEU A 39 13.59 10.24 0.29
C LEU A 39 13.39 11.32 -0.78
N GLY A 40 12.49 12.28 -0.55
CA GLY A 40 12.18 13.31 -1.54
C GLY A 40 11.39 12.79 -2.74
N VAL A 41 10.57 11.76 -2.54
CA VAL A 41 9.75 11.15 -3.59
C VAL A 41 8.28 11.17 -3.20
N GLN A 42 7.40 10.75 -4.10
CA GLN A 42 5.96 10.70 -3.86
C GLN A 42 5.54 9.39 -3.21
N ALA A 43 4.47 9.46 -2.41
CA ALA A 43 3.80 8.29 -1.87
C ALA A 43 2.51 8.04 -2.64
N THR A 44 2.24 6.79 -2.95
CA THR A 44 1.03 6.32 -3.62
C THR A 44 0.45 5.16 -2.82
N ASP A 45 -0.86 4.96 -2.93
CA ASP A 45 -1.60 3.93 -2.21
C ASP A 45 -2.53 3.24 -3.20
N THR A 46 -2.45 1.91 -3.30
CA THR A 46 -3.30 1.18 -4.25
C THR A 46 -4.78 1.26 -3.88
N ASP A 47 -5.13 1.32 -2.59
CA ASP A 47 -6.53 1.49 -2.18
C ASP A 47 -7.08 2.84 -2.66
N ALA A 48 -6.30 3.90 -2.56
CA ALA A 48 -6.69 5.22 -3.07
C ALA A 48 -6.90 5.18 -4.60
N GLU A 49 -6.04 4.48 -5.31
CA GLU A 49 -6.19 4.29 -6.76
C GLU A 49 -7.45 3.52 -7.12
N ILE A 50 -7.78 2.48 -6.36
CA ILE A 50 -9.02 1.72 -6.55
C ILE A 50 -10.24 2.62 -6.35
N ARG A 51 -10.28 3.39 -5.26
CA ARG A 51 -11.39 4.31 -4.97
C ARG A 51 -11.56 5.34 -6.08
N ARG A 52 -10.46 5.91 -6.53
CA ARG A 52 -10.48 6.91 -7.59
C ARG A 52 -11.06 6.36 -8.89
N ARG A 53 -10.64 5.16 -9.29
CA ARG A 53 -11.10 4.51 -10.52
C ARG A 53 -12.54 4.04 -10.42
N ALA A 54 -12.92 3.47 -9.28
CA ALA A 54 -14.26 2.93 -9.06
C ALA A 54 -15.29 4.02 -8.76
N ARG A 55 -14.86 5.18 -8.30
CA ARG A 55 -15.73 6.24 -7.76
C ARG A 55 -16.63 5.71 -6.64
N MET A 56 -16.09 4.81 -5.86
CA MET A 56 -16.76 4.17 -4.73
C MET A 56 -15.77 4.02 -3.58
N THR A 57 -16.30 3.96 -2.36
CA THR A 57 -15.50 3.55 -1.20
C THR A 57 -15.21 2.05 -1.27
N ILE A 58 -14.18 1.60 -0.56
CA ILE A 58 -13.88 0.17 -0.49
C ILE A 58 -15.07 -0.64 0.03
N PRO A 59 -15.75 -0.26 1.14
CA PRO A 59 -16.96 -0.97 1.57
C PRO A 59 -18.05 -1.04 0.50
N GLN A 60 -18.25 0.02 -0.27
CA GLN A 60 -19.22 0.02 -1.36
C GLN A 60 -18.86 -0.98 -2.46
N ILE A 61 -17.58 -1.09 -2.79
CA ILE A 61 -17.13 -2.07 -3.79
C ILE A 61 -17.43 -3.48 -3.31
N PHE A 62 -17.08 -3.81 -2.06
CA PHE A 62 -17.38 -5.13 -1.49
C PHE A 62 -18.88 -5.42 -1.47
N ALA A 63 -19.69 -4.42 -1.09
CA ALA A 63 -21.14 -4.60 -0.99
C ALA A 63 -21.80 -4.79 -2.36
N ARG A 64 -21.33 -4.08 -3.38
CA ARG A 64 -21.94 -4.09 -4.71
C ARG A 64 -21.39 -5.16 -5.64
N GLU A 65 -20.09 -5.45 -5.53
CA GLU A 65 -19.39 -6.29 -6.50
C GLU A 65 -18.81 -7.56 -5.88
N GLY A 66 -18.64 -7.62 -4.56
CA GLY A 66 -18.05 -8.75 -3.86
C GLY A 66 -16.52 -8.72 -3.84
N GLU A 67 -15.95 -9.69 -3.13
CA GLU A 67 -14.51 -9.77 -2.89
C GLU A 67 -13.72 -10.03 -4.18
N GLU A 68 -14.19 -10.95 -5.02
CA GLU A 68 -13.47 -11.32 -6.24
C GLU A 68 -13.30 -10.10 -7.17
N SER A 69 -14.35 -9.33 -7.34
CA SER A 69 -14.31 -8.11 -8.14
C SER A 69 -13.37 -7.07 -7.54
N PHE A 70 -13.36 -6.94 -6.21
CA PHE A 70 -12.41 -6.06 -5.53
C PHE A 70 -10.98 -6.51 -5.79
N ARG A 71 -10.69 -7.81 -5.71
CA ARG A 71 -9.36 -8.35 -5.97
C ARG A 71 -8.91 -8.10 -7.42
N ASP A 72 -9.83 -8.15 -8.38
CA ASP A 72 -9.54 -7.80 -9.77
C ASP A 72 -9.17 -6.32 -9.89
N ARG A 73 -9.91 -5.45 -9.21
CA ARG A 73 -9.60 -4.02 -9.17
C ARG A 73 -8.25 -3.75 -8.52
N GLU A 74 -7.92 -4.49 -7.47
CA GLU A 74 -6.63 -4.38 -6.77
C GLU A 74 -5.47 -4.76 -7.69
N THR A 75 -5.61 -5.84 -8.45
CA THR A 75 -4.60 -6.25 -9.44
C THR A 75 -4.40 -5.19 -10.53
N ARG A 76 -5.51 -4.63 -11.04
CA ARG A 76 -5.44 -3.57 -12.05
C ARG A 76 -4.78 -2.30 -11.50
N ALA A 77 -5.12 -1.92 -10.28
CA ALA A 77 -4.51 -0.77 -9.63
C ALA A 77 -3.01 -0.98 -9.41
N LEU A 78 -2.61 -2.16 -8.97
CA LEU A 78 -1.21 -2.50 -8.78
C LEU A 78 -0.44 -2.40 -10.10
N ARG A 79 -0.97 -2.97 -11.17
CA ARG A 79 -0.35 -2.86 -12.50
C ARG A 79 -0.20 -1.41 -12.95
N ALA A 80 -1.23 -0.60 -12.69
CA ALA A 80 -1.22 0.80 -13.08
C ALA A 80 -0.15 1.60 -12.35
N VAL A 81 -0.03 1.43 -11.02
CA VAL A 81 0.97 2.17 -10.24
C VAL A 81 2.40 1.68 -10.53
N LEU A 82 2.57 0.40 -10.84
CA LEU A 82 3.90 -0.13 -11.20
C LEU A 82 4.33 0.31 -12.59
N GLY A 83 3.38 0.50 -13.50
CA GLY A 83 3.66 0.92 -14.88
C GLY A 83 3.78 2.42 -15.08
N ALA A 84 3.29 3.23 -14.13
CA ALA A 84 3.33 4.68 -14.25
C ALA A 84 4.73 5.22 -13.97
N GLN A 85 5.21 6.15 -14.80
CA GLN A 85 6.52 6.76 -14.59
C GLN A 85 6.61 7.47 -13.25
N ALA A 86 5.55 8.13 -12.83
CA ALA A 86 5.51 8.80 -11.53
C ALA A 86 5.61 7.81 -10.36
N GLY A 87 4.97 6.64 -10.47
CA GLY A 87 5.06 5.58 -9.47
C GLY A 87 6.41 4.87 -9.45
N ALA A 88 7.10 4.86 -10.59
CA ALA A 88 8.38 4.15 -10.74
C ALA A 88 9.49 4.67 -9.84
N GLN A 89 9.34 5.87 -9.27
CA GLN A 89 10.37 6.49 -8.42
C GLN A 89 9.87 6.80 -7.02
N GLY A 90 8.72 6.27 -6.63
CA GLY A 90 8.08 6.60 -5.38
C GLY A 90 7.97 5.44 -4.40
N VAL A 91 7.17 5.67 -3.38
CA VAL A 91 6.80 4.66 -2.38
C VAL A 91 5.34 4.30 -2.58
N VAL A 92 5.03 3.01 -2.67
CA VAL A 92 3.68 2.51 -2.91
C VAL A 92 3.24 1.64 -1.75
N ALA A 93 2.20 2.04 -1.05
CA ALA A 93 1.56 1.21 -0.04
C ALA A 93 0.52 0.31 -0.71
N LEU A 94 0.62 -0.99 -0.51
CA LEU A 94 -0.31 -1.97 -1.07
C LEU A 94 -1.42 -2.26 -0.07
N GLY A 95 -2.62 -2.54 -0.58
CA GLY A 95 -3.72 -3.01 0.26
C GLY A 95 -3.35 -4.30 0.99
N GLY A 96 -3.93 -4.51 2.17
CA GLY A 96 -3.54 -5.60 3.07
C GLY A 96 -3.68 -7.00 2.49
N GLY A 97 -4.56 -7.20 1.53
CA GLY A 97 -4.75 -8.49 0.87
C GLY A 97 -4.10 -8.62 -0.50
N ALA A 98 -3.33 -7.61 -0.93
CA ALA A 98 -2.74 -7.62 -2.27
C ALA A 98 -1.82 -8.81 -2.51
N ILE A 99 -1.09 -9.26 -1.48
CA ILE A 99 -0.13 -10.36 -1.59
C ILE A 99 -0.78 -11.75 -1.58
N LEU A 100 -2.09 -11.84 -1.42
CA LEU A 100 -2.79 -13.13 -1.38
C LEU A 100 -2.91 -13.77 -2.74
N ARG A 101 -2.97 -12.98 -3.82
CA ARG A 101 -2.99 -13.50 -5.18
C ARG A 101 -1.58 -13.76 -5.68
N GLU A 102 -1.40 -14.95 -6.26
CA GLU A 102 -0.15 -15.30 -6.91
C GLU A 102 0.20 -14.33 -8.04
N GLU A 103 -0.80 -13.92 -8.82
CA GLU A 103 -0.63 -12.93 -9.89
C GLU A 103 0.00 -11.63 -9.38
N ASN A 104 -0.47 -11.14 -8.22
CA ASN A 104 0.09 -9.93 -7.62
C ASN A 104 1.51 -10.18 -7.10
N ARG A 105 1.75 -11.31 -6.46
CA ARG A 105 3.10 -11.68 -6.01
C ARG A 105 4.08 -11.73 -7.18
N ALA A 106 3.64 -12.24 -8.32
CA ALA A 106 4.46 -12.26 -9.52
C ALA A 106 4.83 -10.85 -10.01
N LEU A 107 3.90 -9.90 -9.89
CA LEU A 107 4.17 -8.49 -10.22
C LEU A 107 5.20 -7.87 -9.28
N LEU A 108 5.31 -8.35 -8.05
CA LEU A 108 6.27 -7.84 -7.06
C LEU A 108 7.65 -8.48 -7.17
N ALA A 109 7.77 -9.57 -7.91
CA ALA A 109 9.03 -10.30 -8.02
C ALA A 109 10.12 -9.41 -8.62
N GLY A 110 11.32 -9.46 -8.03
CA GLY A 110 12.45 -8.64 -8.46
C GLY A 110 12.39 -7.18 -8.04
N ARG A 111 11.36 -6.78 -7.28
CA ARG A 111 11.18 -5.41 -6.79
C ARG A 111 11.53 -5.32 -5.31
N THR A 112 11.79 -4.12 -4.85
CA THR A 112 12.08 -3.88 -3.43
C THR A 112 10.76 -3.84 -2.64
N VAL A 113 10.54 -4.82 -1.79
CA VAL A 113 9.33 -4.96 -0.97
C VAL A 113 9.72 -4.88 0.50
N ILE A 114 9.04 -4.00 1.23
CA ILE A 114 9.24 -3.81 2.66
C ILE A 114 8.00 -4.33 3.38
N HIS A 115 8.19 -5.29 4.26
CA HIS A 115 7.12 -5.80 5.11
C HIS A 115 7.05 -4.98 6.39
N LEU A 116 5.88 -4.41 6.66
CA LEU A 116 5.61 -3.77 7.93
C LEU A 116 5.00 -4.78 8.88
N ALA A 117 5.74 -5.06 9.95
CA ALA A 117 5.23 -5.87 11.04
C ALA A 117 4.60 -4.95 12.08
N ALA A 118 3.43 -5.33 12.59
CA ALA A 118 2.80 -4.64 13.71
C ALA A 118 2.61 -5.64 14.84
N SER A 119 2.75 -5.17 16.10
CA SER A 119 2.36 -6.01 17.23
C SER A 119 0.85 -6.28 17.16
N PRO A 120 0.37 -7.44 17.65
CA PRO A 120 -1.07 -7.72 17.65
C PRO A 120 -1.91 -6.62 18.29
N GLY A 121 -1.44 -6.01 19.36
CA GLY A 121 -2.14 -4.91 20.01
C GLY A 121 -2.22 -3.66 19.14
N THR A 122 -1.14 -3.30 18.46
CA THR A 122 -1.12 -2.15 17.56
C THR A 122 -2.04 -2.37 16.35
N ALA A 123 -1.99 -3.54 15.76
CA ALA A 123 -2.87 -3.89 14.64
C ALA A 123 -4.35 -3.84 15.06
N ALA A 124 -4.68 -4.39 16.23
CA ALA A 124 -6.04 -4.36 16.75
C ALA A 124 -6.53 -2.93 17.01
N ALA A 125 -5.66 -2.04 17.48
CA ALA A 125 -6.02 -0.64 17.73
C ALA A 125 -6.38 0.11 16.44
N HIS A 126 -5.83 -0.27 15.30
CA HIS A 126 -6.03 0.42 14.02
C HIS A 126 -7.09 -0.24 13.12
N VAL A 127 -7.56 -1.44 13.45
CA VAL A 127 -8.54 -2.16 12.63
C VAL A 127 -9.85 -1.41 12.48
N GLY A 128 -10.23 -0.58 13.46
CA GLY A 128 -11.43 0.25 13.37
C GLY A 128 -11.45 1.18 12.17
N ASP A 129 -10.30 1.64 11.70
CA ASP A 129 -10.20 2.54 10.55
C ASP A 129 -10.43 1.81 9.22
N GLY A 130 -10.38 0.50 9.24
CA GLY A 130 -10.65 -0.35 8.08
C GLY A 130 -12.03 -0.99 8.11
N ALA A 131 -12.98 -0.43 8.85
CA ALA A 131 -14.34 -0.96 8.94
C ALA A 131 -14.98 -1.12 7.56
N GLY A 132 -15.63 -2.25 7.33
CA GLY A 132 -16.24 -2.60 6.05
C GLY A 132 -15.34 -3.39 5.10
N ARG A 133 -14.08 -3.60 5.44
CA ARG A 133 -13.18 -4.47 4.70
C ARG A 133 -13.18 -5.85 5.37
N PRO A 134 -13.45 -6.93 4.62
CA PRO A 134 -13.34 -8.28 5.18
C PRO A 134 -11.94 -8.53 5.70
N VAL A 135 -11.84 -9.17 6.86
CA VAL A 135 -10.57 -9.64 7.39
C VAL A 135 -10.20 -10.89 6.61
N VAL A 136 -9.11 -10.82 5.88
CA VAL A 136 -8.60 -11.96 5.13
C VAL A 136 -7.56 -12.64 6.00
N ASN A 137 -7.86 -13.85 6.44
CA ASN A 137 -6.90 -14.69 7.11
C ASN A 137 -6.02 -15.33 6.04
N PRO A 138 -4.72 -15.17 6.12
CA PRO A 138 -3.81 -15.84 5.21
C PRO A 138 -3.82 -17.35 5.42
#